data_073062447c4ed19d29765d654f2603f6
#
_entry.id   073062447c4ed19d29765d654f2603f6
#
_cell.length_a   1.000
_cell.length_b   1.000
_cell.length_c   1.000
_cell.angle_alpha   90.00
_cell.angle_beta   90.00
_cell.angle_gamma   90.00
#
_symmetry.space_group_name_H-M   'P 1'
#
loop_
_entity.id
_entity.type
_entity.pdbx_description
1 polymer ?
#
loop_
_entity_poly.entity_id
_entity_poly.type
_entity_poly.pdbx_seq_one_letter_code
_entity_poly.pdbx_strand_id
1 'polypeptide(L)'
;MTTAVLQDVPDVQEVQSKKGTVFSWPAVRSIQWFIPHVLFVVLLWLIFTPGADDSTPKGAFLVVLAISEAALLFRRNSRSLSDIMAILYLLFIVWEIGTTKVEDVNLILYPSPAKVFAIFASDWQKILDGIRSSMYLLGVGFSSALILGVLLGIVTGSVARLRDSLLPLAKVISPIPPIIYTPYAVAVLPTFEIASIFVIFSSIFWQIYIQVALSVSNIDQKLLDSAKTMNLSATAMFIHVLWPYCLPNIMKTLPLSVANAFMVLTAAEMIGATSGLGYFVRYYADFADYTRVIAGIFLIGIVVSALNYGIAELERKVVRWH
;
A
#
# COMPACT_ATOMS: atom_id res chain seq x y z
N MET A 1 -33.81 -11.17 54.47
CA MET A 1 -34.47 -10.63 53.28
C MET A 1 -33.44 -9.83 52.49
N THR A 2 -32.52 -10.46 51.74
CA THR A 2 -31.66 -9.76 50.76
C THR A 2 -30.82 -10.80 50.00
N THR A 3 -31.46 -11.70 49.23
CA THR A 3 -30.74 -12.68 48.37
C THR A 3 -31.65 -13.12 47.23
N ALA A 4 -32.10 -12.18 46.38
CA ALA A 4 -32.89 -12.52 45.20
C ALA A 4 -32.89 -11.41 44.15
N VAL A 5 -31.72 -10.85 43.72
CA VAL A 5 -31.65 -9.85 42.62
C VAL A 5 -30.41 -10.05 41.73
N LEU A 6 -29.82 -11.22 41.66
CA LEU A 6 -28.65 -11.47 40.79
C LEU A 6 -28.88 -12.67 39.82
N GLN A 7 -30.08 -12.81 39.25
CA GLN A 7 -30.37 -13.96 38.38
C GLN A 7 -30.90 -13.61 37.00
N ASP A 8 -30.56 -12.43 36.45
CA ASP A 8 -30.87 -12.11 35.04
C ASP A 8 -29.76 -11.23 34.38
N VAL A 9 -28.54 -11.70 34.42
CA VAL A 9 -27.53 -11.17 33.51
C VAL A 9 -27.37 -12.18 32.37
N PRO A 10 -27.87 -11.87 31.16
CA PRO A 10 -27.74 -12.80 30.03
C PRO A 10 -26.26 -13.03 29.75
N ASP A 11 -25.93 -14.30 29.51
CA ASP A 11 -24.53 -14.75 29.22
C ASP A 11 -23.97 -13.95 28.03
N VAL A 12 -22.78 -13.41 28.23
CA VAL A 12 -22.04 -12.59 27.24
C VAL A 12 -21.86 -13.35 25.93
N GLN A 13 -21.86 -14.69 25.94
CA GLN A 13 -21.82 -15.54 24.77
C GLN A 13 -23.13 -15.54 23.98
N GLU A 14 -24.28 -15.37 24.62
CA GLU A 14 -25.59 -15.31 23.95
C GLU A 14 -25.82 -13.96 23.24
N VAL A 15 -25.21 -12.87 23.75
CA VAL A 15 -25.23 -11.54 23.11
C VAL A 15 -24.30 -11.46 21.91
N GLN A 16 -23.20 -12.23 21.91
CA GLN A 16 -22.30 -12.31 20.75
C GLN A 16 -22.85 -13.20 19.62
N SER A 17 -23.67 -14.20 19.95
CA SER A 17 -24.36 -15.05 18.95
C SER A 17 -25.47 -14.32 18.20
N LYS A 18 -26.04 -13.25 18.77
CA LYS A 18 -27.05 -12.40 18.13
C LYS A 18 -26.50 -11.23 17.33
N LYS A 19 -25.17 -11.16 17.07
CA LYS A 19 -24.62 -10.20 16.10
C LYS A 19 -25.01 -10.62 14.67
N GLY A 20 -26.23 -10.17 14.33
CA GLY A 20 -26.57 -9.73 13.00
C GLY A 20 -26.52 -10.76 11.89
N THR A 21 -27.57 -11.57 11.78
CA THR A 21 -28.11 -11.85 10.44
C THR A 21 -28.73 -10.57 9.90
N VAL A 22 -27.90 -9.61 9.50
CA VAL A 22 -28.34 -8.51 8.65
C VAL A 22 -28.87 -9.15 7.37
N PHE A 23 -30.19 -9.15 7.23
CA PHE A 23 -30.97 -9.33 6.01
C PHE A 23 -30.29 -10.10 4.88
N SER A 24 -30.34 -11.41 4.88
CA SER A 24 -29.93 -12.24 3.75
C SER A 24 -31.17 -12.64 2.94
N TRP A 25 -31.62 -11.76 2.06
CA TRP A 25 -32.60 -12.14 1.04
C TRP A 25 -31.89 -12.94 -0.06
N PRO A 26 -32.24 -14.20 -0.33
CA PRO A 26 -31.64 -14.99 -1.37
C PRO A 26 -31.79 -14.37 -2.78
N ALA A 27 -32.88 -13.62 -3.01
CA ALA A 27 -33.11 -12.88 -4.24
C ALA A 27 -32.12 -11.71 -4.44
N VAL A 28 -31.69 -11.03 -3.36
CA VAL A 28 -30.67 -9.95 -3.43
C VAL A 28 -29.32 -10.52 -3.83
N ARG A 29 -29.03 -11.76 -3.49
CA ARG A 29 -27.77 -12.45 -3.80
C ARG A 29 -27.55 -12.67 -5.29
N SER A 30 -28.60 -12.96 -6.03
CA SER A 30 -28.56 -13.14 -7.49
C SER A 30 -28.42 -11.80 -8.20
N ILE A 31 -29.14 -10.78 -7.76
CA ILE A 31 -29.15 -9.44 -8.36
C ILE A 31 -27.75 -8.78 -8.22
N GLN A 32 -27.12 -8.87 -7.04
CA GLN A 32 -25.78 -8.29 -6.80
C GLN A 32 -24.73 -8.84 -7.76
N TRP A 33 -24.80 -10.10 -8.13
CA TRP A 33 -23.85 -10.68 -9.09
C TRP A 33 -24.02 -10.13 -10.50
N PHE A 34 -25.25 -9.74 -10.93
CA PHE A 34 -25.50 -9.20 -12.25
C PHE A 34 -25.12 -7.73 -12.39
N ILE A 35 -25.07 -6.96 -11.30
CA ILE A 35 -24.78 -5.51 -11.34
C ILE A 35 -23.48 -5.18 -12.09
N PRO A 36 -22.31 -5.78 -11.80
CA PRO A 36 -21.08 -5.44 -12.50
C PRO A 36 -21.15 -5.80 -13.99
N HIS A 37 -21.81 -6.92 -14.37
CA HIS A 37 -21.96 -7.30 -15.78
C HIS A 37 -22.85 -6.32 -16.54
N VAL A 38 -23.92 -5.81 -15.94
CA VAL A 38 -24.76 -4.77 -16.52
C VAL A 38 -23.95 -3.47 -16.69
N LEU A 39 -23.22 -3.05 -15.68
CA LEU A 39 -22.36 -1.86 -15.75
C LEU A 39 -21.26 -2.01 -16.81
N PHE A 40 -20.67 -3.19 -16.94
CA PHE A 40 -19.71 -3.51 -17.99
C PHE A 40 -20.31 -3.34 -19.39
N VAL A 41 -21.53 -3.87 -19.63
CA VAL A 41 -22.23 -3.73 -20.90
C VAL A 41 -22.56 -2.26 -21.19
N VAL A 42 -23.01 -1.51 -20.18
CA VAL A 42 -23.26 -0.07 -20.30
C VAL A 42 -21.98 0.69 -20.64
N LEU A 43 -20.86 0.35 -19.99
CA LEU A 43 -19.57 0.96 -20.27
C LEU A 43 -19.10 0.65 -21.71
N LEU A 44 -19.23 -0.59 -22.16
CA LEU A 44 -18.92 -0.95 -23.54
C LEU A 44 -19.78 -0.16 -24.53
N TRP A 45 -21.08 -0.06 -24.28
CA TRP A 45 -21.98 0.72 -25.14
C TRP A 45 -21.54 2.19 -25.21
N LEU A 46 -21.17 2.81 -24.06
CA LEU A 46 -20.68 4.20 -24.02
C LEU A 46 -19.38 4.38 -24.82
N ILE A 47 -18.45 3.42 -24.73
CA ILE A 47 -17.16 3.48 -25.46
C ILE A 47 -17.38 3.45 -26.98
N PHE A 48 -18.38 2.73 -27.47
CA PHE A 48 -18.66 2.61 -28.90
C PHE A 48 -19.65 3.67 -29.44
N THR A 49 -20.34 4.41 -28.57
CA THR A 49 -21.16 5.54 -29.02
C THR A 49 -20.28 6.73 -29.41
N PRO A 50 -20.64 7.51 -30.45
CA PRO A 50 -19.89 8.69 -30.88
C PRO A 50 -19.69 9.70 -29.73
N GLY A 51 -18.52 10.30 -29.66
CA GLY A 51 -18.16 11.27 -28.65
C GLY A 51 -17.00 12.16 -29.07
N ALA A 52 -16.57 13.06 -28.20
CA ALA A 52 -15.52 14.04 -28.48
C ALA A 52 -14.14 13.42 -28.78
N ASP A 53 -13.93 12.11 -28.53
CA ASP A 53 -12.63 11.43 -28.64
C ASP A 53 -12.67 10.15 -29.49
N ASP A 54 -13.39 10.17 -30.61
CA ASP A 54 -13.58 8.99 -31.45
C ASP A 54 -12.31 8.48 -32.15
N SER A 55 -11.28 9.31 -32.33
CA SER A 55 -10.04 8.96 -33.00
C SER A 55 -9.05 8.14 -32.17
N THR A 56 -9.30 7.99 -30.87
CA THR A 56 -8.37 7.32 -29.96
C THR A 56 -8.45 5.79 -30.07
N PRO A 57 -7.31 5.08 -30.12
CA PRO A 57 -7.30 3.62 -30.09
C PRO A 57 -7.89 3.09 -28.78
N LYS A 58 -9.03 2.43 -28.83
CA LYS A 58 -9.76 1.90 -27.66
C LYS A 58 -9.21 0.54 -27.20
N GLY A 59 -8.29 -0.07 -27.95
CA GLY A 59 -7.83 -1.45 -27.74
C GLY A 59 -7.26 -1.75 -26.35
N ALA A 60 -6.36 -0.90 -25.85
CA ALA A 60 -5.74 -1.11 -24.54
C ALA A 60 -6.77 -1.07 -23.40
N PHE A 61 -7.71 -0.14 -23.46
CA PHE A 61 -8.78 -0.04 -22.48
C PHE A 61 -9.72 -1.24 -22.52
N LEU A 62 -10.09 -1.69 -23.72
CA LEU A 62 -10.92 -2.89 -23.91
C LEU A 62 -10.23 -4.15 -23.37
N VAL A 63 -8.91 -4.28 -23.54
CA VAL A 63 -8.15 -5.41 -22.95
C VAL A 63 -8.24 -5.40 -21.43
N VAL A 64 -8.07 -4.25 -20.79
CA VAL A 64 -8.20 -4.13 -19.32
C VAL A 64 -9.60 -4.51 -18.86
N LEU A 65 -10.63 -4.03 -19.55
CA LEU A 65 -12.02 -4.36 -19.25
C LEU A 65 -12.30 -5.88 -19.47
N ALA A 66 -11.77 -6.47 -20.52
CA ALA A 66 -11.93 -7.90 -20.78
C ALA A 66 -11.24 -8.76 -19.70
N ILE A 67 -10.04 -8.37 -19.25
CA ILE A 67 -9.33 -9.06 -18.16
C ILE A 67 -10.12 -8.94 -16.85
N SER A 68 -10.66 -7.77 -16.53
CA SER A 68 -11.44 -7.55 -15.30
C SER A 68 -12.74 -8.38 -15.31
N GLU A 69 -13.42 -8.45 -16.44
CA GLU A 69 -14.62 -9.26 -16.60
C GLU A 69 -14.31 -10.76 -16.54
N ALA A 70 -13.22 -11.21 -17.18
CA ALA A 70 -12.76 -12.58 -17.06
C ALA A 70 -12.44 -12.96 -15.60
N ALA A 71 -11.79 -12.08 -14.85
CA ALA A 71 -11.50 -12.30 -13.43
C ALA A 71 -12.79 -12.47 -12.58
N LEU A 72 -13.84 -11.70 -12.89
CA LEU A 72 -15.16 -11.85 -12.27
C LEU A 72 -15.77 -13.22 -12.58
N LEU A 73 -15.72 -13.64 -13.83
CA LEU A 73 -16.29 -14.93 -14.27
C LEU A 73 -15.56 -16.12 -13.62
N PHE A 74 -14.22 -16.05 -13.52
CA PHE A 74 -13.42 -17.09 -12.84
C PHE A 74 -13.67 -17.14 -11.33
N ARG A 75 -13.88 -15.99 -10.67
CA ARG A 75 -14.12 -15.90 -9.23
C ARG A 75 -15.58 -15.65 -8.87
N ARG A 76 -16.50 -16.26 -9.58
CA ARG A 76 -17.97 -16.11 -9.46
C ARG A 76 -18.51 -16.13 -8.02
N ASN A 77 -17.79 -16.72 -7.06
CA ASN A 77 -18.27 -16.89 -5.69
C ASN A 77 -17.79 -15.79 -4.72
N SER A 78 -16.97 -14.82 -5.19
CA SER A 78 -16.44 -13.74 -4.35
C SER A 78 -17.32 -12.49 -4.44
N ARG A 79 -18.16 -12.27 -3.41
CA ARG A 79 -19.02 -11.06 -3.30
C ARG A 79 -18.18 -9.78 -3.31
N SER A 80 -17.10 -9.75 -2.52
CA SER A 80 -16.22 -8.59 -2.42
C SER A 80 -15.64 -8.20 -3.78
N LEU A 81 -15.27 -9.17 -4.61
CA LEU A 81 -14.77 -8.89 -5.95
C LEU A 81 -15.86 -8.29 -6.86
N SER A 82 -17.09 -8.84 -6.78
CA SER A 82 -18.24 -8.32 -7.55
C SER A 82 -18.55 -6.87 -7.19
N ASP A 83 -18.57 -6.54 -5.90
CA ASP A 83 -18.87 -5.19 -5.41
C ASP A 83 -17.75 -4.20 -5.80
N ILE A 84 -16.48 -4.60 -5.68
CA ILE A 84 -15.33 -3.79 -6.11
C ILE A 84 -15.39 -3.50 -7.61
N MET A 85 -15.68 -4.52 -8.44
CA MET A 85 -15.76 -4.33 -9.89
C MET A 85 -16.96 -3.48 -10.30
N ALA A 86 -18.10 -3.60 -9.60
CA ALA A 86 -19.25 -2.72 -9.83
C ALA A 86 -18.88 -1.24 -9.57
N ILE A 87 -18.17 -0.97 -8.49
CA ILE A 87 -17.68 0.39 -8.16
C ILE A 87 -16.70 0.87 -9.24
N LEU A 88 -15.75 0.03 -9.65
CA LEU A 88 -14.77 0.39 -10.68
C LEU A 88 -15.43 0.69 -12.03
N TYR A 89 -16.38 -0.13 -12.47
CA TYR A 89 -17.11 0.13 -13.73
C TYR A 89 -17.96 1.39 -13.63
N LEU A 90 -18.57 1.66 -12.47
CA LEU A 90 -19.29 2.91 -12.25
C LEU A 90 -18.36 4.12 -12.35
N LEU A 91 -17.16 4.06 -11.75
CA LEU A 91 -16.16 5.12 -11.85
C LEU A 91 -15.70 5.32 -13.30
N PHE A 92 -15.47 4.24 -14.05
CA PHE A 92 -15.13 4.34 -15.48
C PHE A 92 -16.27 4.92 -16.31
N ILE A 93 -17.53 4.57 -16.03
CA ILE A 93 -18.70 5.16 -16.67
C ILE A 93 -18.76 6.67 -16.43
N VAL A 94 -18.59 7.10 -15.18
CA VAL A 94 -18.59 8.54 -14.83
C VAL A 94 -17.44 9.25 -15.53
N TRP A 95 -16.26 8.64 -15.57
CA TRP A 95 -15.10 9.22 -16.25
C TRP A 95 -15.32 9.28 -17.78
N GLU A 96 -15.79 8.21 -18.40
CA GLU A 96 -16.09 8.18 -19.84
C GLU A 96 -17.13 9.23 -20.22
N ILE A 97 -18.25 9.31 -19.49
CA ILE A 97 -19.29 10.32 -19.73
C ILE A 97 -18.72 11.73 -19.56
N GLY A 98 -18.02 11.99 -18.46
CA GLY A 98 -17.50 13.31 -18.14
C GLY A 98 -16.43 13.82 -19.12
N THR A 99 -15.77 12.93 -19.87
CA THR A 99 -14.69 13.30 -20.79
C THR A 99 -15.07 13.20 -22.27
N THR A 100 -16.00 12.30 -22.61
CA THR A 100 -16.31 12.04 -24.04
C THR A 100 -17.72 12.44 -24.45
N LYS A 101 -18.67 12.58 -23.51
CA LYS A 101 -20.10 12.85 -23.80
C LYS A 101 -20.57 14.23 -23.39
N VAL A 102 -19.78 14.95 -22.59
CA VAL A 102 -20.09 16.34 -22.23
C VAL A 102 -19.50 17.27 -23.29
N GLU A 103 -20.27 18.23 -23.77
CA GLU A 103 -19.84 19.27 -24.71
C GLU A 103 -18.85 20.23 -24.02
N ASP A 104 -17.91 20.80 -24.81
CA ASP A 104 -16.92 21.81 -24.38
C ASP A 104 -15.91 21.35 -23.30
N VAL A 105 -15.72 20.06 -23.11
CA VAL A 105 -14.67 19.54 -22.19
C VAL A 105 -13.28 19.74 -22.81
N ASN A 106 -12.39 20.34 -22.03
CA ASN A 106 -10.99 20.44 -22.42
C ASN A 106 -10.29 19.07 -22.31
N LEU A 107 -10.20 18.34 -23.41
CA LEU A 107 -9.59 17.00 -23.48
C LEU A 107 -8.09 16.97 -23.18
N ILE A 108 -7.41 18.13 -23.12
CA ILE A 108 -6.02 18.23 -22.66
C ILE A 108 -5.97 18.05 -21.15
N LEU A 109 -6.86 18.73 -20.42
CA LEU A 109 -6.93 18.64 -18.96
C LEU A 109 -7.63 17.38 -18.45
N TYR A 110 -8.62 16.93 -19.19
CA TYR A 110 -9.48 15.78 -18.84
C TYR A 110 -9.43 14.70 -19.93
N PRO A 111 -8.33 13.93 -20.03
CA PRO A 111 -8.21 12.90 -21.06
C PRO A 111 -9.19 11.76 -20.81
N SER A 112 -9.65 11.15 -21.91
CA SER A 112 -10.52 9.97 -21.87
C SER A 112 -9.79 8.74 -21.28
N PRO A 113 -10.52 7.79 -20.67
CA PRO A 113 -9.93 6.53 -20.23
C PRO A 113 -9.16 5.82 -21.34
N ALA A 114 -9.68 5.78 -22.57
CA ALA A 114 -9.03 5.16 -23.70
C ALA A 114 -7.64 5.74 -23.99
N LYS A 115 -7.48 7.08 -23.95
CA LYS A 115 -6.18 7.76 -24.10
C LYS A 115 -5.20 7.35 -23.02
N VAL A 116 -5.65 7.39 -21.77
CA VAL A 116 -4.81 7.07 -20.61
C VAL A 116 -4.32 5.63 -20.68
N PHE A 117 -5.19 4.68 -20.98
CA PHE A 117 -4.79 3.28 -21.09
C PHE A 117 -3.94 2.97 -22.32
N ALA A 118 -4.05 3.74 -23.39
CA ALA A 118 -3.18 3.63 -24.56
C ALA A 118 -1.71 3.93 -24.22
N ILE A 119 -1.42 4.79 -23.24
CA ILE A 119 -0.06 5.12 -22.79
C ILE A 119 0.68 3.87 -22.29
N PHE A 120 0.00 2.94 -21.63
CA PHE A 120 0.64 1.71 -21.14
C PHE A 120 1.17 0.84 -22.28
N ALA A 121 0.53 0.90 -23.45
CA ALA A 121 1.00 0.19 -24.64
C ALA A 121 2.05 0.96 -25.43
N SER A 122 1.95 2.30 -25.53
CA SER A 122 2.86 3.12 -26.32
C SER A 122 4.19 3.39 -25.59
N ASP A 123 4.15 3.67 -24.29
CA ASP A 123 5.30 4.12 -23.50
C ASP A 123 5.84 3.02 -22.56
N TRP A 124 5.56 1.74 -22.83
CA TRP A 124 5.89 0.62 -21.94
C TRP A 124 7.36 0.55 -21.54
N GLN A 125 8.29 0.92 -22.44
CA GLN A 125 9.73 0.94 -22.16
C GLN A 125 10.07 1.98 -21.10
N LYS A 126 9.59 3.23 -21.26
CA LYS A 126 9.80 4.31 -20.29
C LYS A 126 9.18 3.98 -18.93
N ILE A 127 8.01 3.36 -18.96
CA ILE A 127 7.32 2.87 -17.77
C ILE A 127 8.16 1.82 -17.05
N LEU A 128 8.70 0.84 -17.78
CA LEU A 128 9.52 -0.22 -17.20
C LEU A 128 10.83 0.33 -16.61
N ASP A 129 11.48 1.25 -17.30
CA ASP A 129 12.69 1.91 -16.81
C ASP A 129 12.40 2.75 -15.56
N GLY A 130 11.26 3.45 -15.52
CA GLY A 130 10.79 4.16 -14.35
C GLY A 130 10.55 3.23 -13.16
N ILE A 131 9.85 2.10 -13.38
CA ILE A 131 9.64 1.07 -12.34
C ILE A 131 10.98 0.55 -11.81
N ARG A 132 11.90 0.20 -12.69
CA ARG A 132 13.21 -0.33 -12.28
C ARG A 132 13.99 0.66 -11.42
N SER A 133 14.04 1.93 -11.84
CA SER A 133 14.71 2.99 -11.09
C SER A 133 14.10 3.18 -9.70
N SER A 134 12.76 3.35 -9.62
CA SER A 134 12.05 3.51 -8.34
C SER A 134 12.19 2.29 -7.44
N MET A 135 12.11 1.07 -7.99
CA MET A 135 12.26 -0.16 -7.21
C MET A 135 13.68 -0.36 -6.67
N TYR A 136 14.70 0.05 -7.41
CA TYR A 136 16.08 0.03 -6.92
C TYR A 136 16.26 0.93 -5.70
N LEU A 137 15.84 2.20 -5.79
CA LEU A 137 15.96 3.16 -4.69
C LEU A 137 15.14 2.72 -3.47
N LEU A 138 13.91 2.28 -3.70
CA LEU A 138 13.04 1.74 -2.65
C LEU A 138 13.68 0.51 -1.99
N GLY A 139 14.15 -0.44 -2.79
CA GLY A 139 14.73 -1.69 -2.30
C GLY A 139 15.93 -1.44 -1.40
N VAL A 140 16.86 -0.57 -1.80
CA VAL A 140 18.05 -0.25 -1.01
C VAL A 140 17.68 0.53 0.26
N GLY A 141 16.87 1.60 0.13
CA GLY A 141 16.47 2.43 1.26
C GLY A 141 15.64 1.67 2.29
N PHE A 142 14.67 0.89 1.82
CA PHE A 142 13.79 0.08 2.68
C PHE A 142 14.56 -1.02 3.40
N SER A 143 15.37 -1.80 2.67
CA SER A 143 16.13 -2.92 3.26
C SER A 143 17.14 -2.42 4.29
N SER A 144 17.86 -1.33 4.01
CA SER A 144 18.80 -0.74 4.96
C SER A 144 18.10 -0.22 6.22
N ALA A 145 16.94 0.44 6.08
CA ALA A 145 16.14 0.90 7.20
C ALA A 145 15.61 -0.24 8.05
N LEU A 146 15.11 -1.31 7.42
CA LEU A 146 14.61 -2.50 8.10
C LEU A 146 15.73 -3.19 8.88
N ILE A 147 16.86 -3.46 8.25
CA ILE A 147 17.99 -4.15 8.88
C ILE A 147 18.51 -3.33 10.08
N LEU A 148 18.84 -2.05 9.87
CA LEU A 148 19.41 -1.21 10.92
C LEU A 148 18.37 -0.88 12.01
N GLY A 149 17.11 -0.64 11.62
CA GLY A 149 16.03 -0.37 12.57
C GLY A 149 15.77 -1.56 13.50
N VAL A 150 15.80 -2.78 12.97
CA VAL A 150 15.65 -4.00 13.78
C VAL A 150 16.86 -4.24 14.66
N LEU A 151 18.07 -4.21 14.12
CA LEU A 151 19.30 -4.46 14.87
C LEU A 151 19.44 -3.46 16.04
N LEU A 152 19.34 -2.17 15.74
CA LEU A 152 19.47 -1.12 16.76
C LEU A 152 18.27 -1.11 17.71
N GLY A 153 17.06 -1.41 17.21
CA GLY A 153 15.87 -1.53 18.03
C GLY A 153 15.98 -2.65 19.08
N ILE A 154 16.47 -3.84 18.68
CA ILE A 154 16.68 -4.96 19.62
C ILE A 154 17.74 -4.59 20.66
N VAL A 155 18.87 -4.02 20.24
CA VAL A 155 19.94 -3.61 21.16
C VAL A 155 19.40 -2.58 22.17
N THR A 156 18.72 -1.55 21.68
CA THR A 156 18.13 -0.49 22.52
C THR A 156 17.06 -1.04 23.47
N GLY A 157 16.17 -1.89 23.00
CA GLY A 157 15.13 -2.50 23.83
C GLY A 157 15.67 -3.41 24.92
N SER A 158 16.79 -4.10 24.66
CA SER A 158 17.41 -5.04 25.58
C SER A 158 18.21 -4.36 26.71
N VAL A 159 18.72 -3.13 26.51
CA VAL A 159 19.56 -2.42 27.47
C VAL A 159 18.81 -1.22 28.04
N ALA A 160 18.41 -1.28 29.32
CA ALA A 160 17.59 -0.25 29.98
C ALA A 160 18.18 1.17 29.81
N ARG A 161 19.49 1.34 30.02
CA ARG A 161 20.15 2.65 29.87
C ARG A 161 20.03 3.22 28.47
N LEU A 162 20.20 2.39 27.44
CA LEU A 162 20.05 2.83 26.01
C LEU A 162 18.59 3.16 25.71
N ARG A 163 17.68 2.32 26.16
CA ARG A 163 16.24 2.53 26.00
C ARG A 163 15.80 3.87 26.58
N ASP A 164 16.18 4.13 27.85
CA ASP A 164 15.75 5.33 28.59
C ASP A 164 16.35 6.63 27.98
N SER A 165 17.48 6.52 27.26
CA SER A 165 18.14 7.66 26.62
C SER A 165 17.73 7.84 25.16
N LEU A 166 17.76 6.77 24.35
CA LEU A 166 17.60 6.87 22.89
C LEU A 166 16.15 6.82 22.41
N LEU A 167 15.28 6.10 23.14
CA LEU A 167 13.88 5.98 22.74
C LEU A 167 13.11 7.32 22.80
N PRO A 168 13.30 8.18 23.84
CA PRO A 168 12.70 9.52 23.84
C PRO A 168 13.17 10.37 22.66
N LEU A 169 14.47 10.33 22.32
CA LEU A 169 15.02 11.06 21.17
C LEU A 169 14.40 10.58 19.84
N ALA A 170 14.31 9.27 19.66
CA ALA A 170 13.68 8.68 18.48
C ALA A 170 12.20 9.11 18.34
N LYS A 171 11.45 9.16 19.45
CA LYS A 171 10.06 9.61 19.46
C LYS A 171 9.90 11.10 19.10
N VAL A 172 10.91 11.92 19.34
CA VAL A 172 10.91 13.35 18.93
C VAL A 172 11.24 13.48 17.44
N ILE A 173 12.16 12.65 16.92
CA ILE A 173 12.59 12.73 15.52
C ILE A 173 11.58 12.07 14.56
N SER A 174 11.02 10.93 14.97
CA SER A 174 10.13 10.11 14.13
C SER A 174 8.94 10.86 13.53
N PRO A 175 8.26 11.81 14.22
CA PRO A 175 7.14 12.55 13.64
C PRO A 175 7.52 13.58 12.57
N ILE A 176 8.81 13.87 12.38
CA ILE A 176 9.25 14.84 11.37
C ILE A 176 9.05 14.21 9.97
N PRO A 177 8.12 14.74 9.12
CA PRO A 177 7.86 14.14 7.83
C PRO A 177 9.09 14.26 6.90
N PRO A 178 9.60 13.15 6.35
CA PRO A 178 10.77 13.15 5.49
C PRO A 178 10.66 14.06 4.27
N ILE A 179 9.45 14.26 3.77
CA ILE A 179 9.18 15.12 2.62
C ILE A 179 9.64 16.58 2.84
N ILE A 180 9.64 17.05 4.10
CA ILE A 180 10.04 18.43 4.43
C ILE A 180 11.53 18.67 4.20
N TYR A 181 12.38 17.71 4.56
CA TYR A 181 13.83 17.83 4.39
C TYR A 181 14.36 17.20 3.09
N THR A 182 13.48 16.61 2.27
CA THR A 182 13.87 16.03 0.96
C THR A 182 14.58 17.05 0.05
N PRO A 183 14.11 18.29 -0.15
CA PRO A 183 14.81 19.26 -0.99
C PRO A 183 16.22 19.58 -0.46
N TYR A 184 16.37 19.65 0.86
CA TYR A 184 17.66 19.88 1.49
C TYR A 184 18.59 18.66 1.31
N ALA A 185 18.09 17.45 1.49
CA ALA A 185 18.85 16.22 1.27
C ALA A 185 19.36 16.13 -0.18
N VAL A 186 18.50 16.44 -1.16
CA VAL A 186 18.87 16.45 -2.58
C VAL A 186 19.94 17.53 -2.90
N ALA A 187 19.91 18.66 -2.20
CA ALA A 187 20.86 19.74 -2.42
C ALA A 187 22.24 19.48 -1.77
N VAL A 188 22.29 18.76 -0.64
CA VAL A 188 23.51 18.58 0.17
C VAL A 188 24.22 17.27 -0.13
N LEU A 189 23.48 16.20 -0.42
CA LEU A 189 24.09 14.89 -0.66
C LEU A 189 24.68 14.78 -2.07
N PRO A 190 25.76 13.98 -2.25
CA PRO A 190 26.56 13.97 -3.48
C PRO A 190 25.79 13.58 -4.74
N THR A 191 24.79 12.72 -4.61
CA THR A 191 23.97 12.26 -5.73
C THR A 191 22.50 12.18 -5.33
N PHE A 192 21.63 12.31 -6.33
CA PHE A 192 20.19 12.12 -6.14
C PHE A 192 19.85 10.74 -5.57
N GLU A 193 20.58 9.70 -6.01
CA GLU A 193 20.36 8.33 -5.53
C GLU A 193 20.62 8.22 -4.03
N ILE A 194 21.74 8.76 -3.54
CA ILE A 194 22.08 8.77 -2.12
C ILE A 194 21.06 9.57 -1.32
N ALA A 195 20.65 10.72 -1.85
CA ALA A 195 19.62 11.54 -1.21
C ALA A 195 18.28 10.80 -1.08
N SER A 196 17.82 10.16 -2.15
CA SER A 196 16.58 9.38 -2.16
C SER A 196 16.64 8.19 -1.21
N ILE A 197 17.75 7.42 -1.23
CA ILE A 197 17.96 6.30 -0.30
C ILE A 197 17.93 6.78 1.14
N PHE A 198 18.59 7.89 1.45
CA PHE A 198 18.61 8.48 2.79
C PHE A 198 17.22 8.91 3.26
N VAL A 199 16.43 9.55 2.41
CA VAL A 199 15.08 10.02 2.75
C VAL A 199 14.12 8.84 2.95
N ILE A 200 14.20 7.82 2.07
CA ILE A 200 13.44 6.56 2.24
C ILE A 200 13.86 5.86 3.54
N PHE A 201 15.17 5.72 3.76
CA PHE A 201 15.71 5.16 4.99
C PHE A 201 15.14 5.86 6.22
N SER A 202 15.22 7.18 6.26
CA SER A 202 14.75 7.98 7.41
C SER A 202 13.25 7.83 7.65
N SER A 203 12.45 7.68 6.60
CA SER A 203 10.99 7.52 6.71
C SER A 203 10.56 6.22 7.40
N ILE A 204 11.38 5.19 7.31
CA ILE A 204 11.07 3.84 7.78
C ILE A 204 11.83 3.52 9.07
N PHE A 205 13.11 3.91 9.12
CA PHE A 205 14.03 3.55 10.19
C PHE A 205 13.49 3.87 11.58
N TRP A 206 13.01 5.10 11.80
CA TRP A 206 12.53 5.52 13.12
C TRP A 206 11.29 4.73 13.55
N GLN A 207 10.39 4.43 12.63
CA GLN A 207 9.18 3.66 12.91
C GLN A 207 9.53 2.23 13.34
N ILE A 208 10.35 1.53 12.55
CA ILE A 208 10.79 0.16 12.83
C ILE A 208 11.62 0.12 14.12
N TYR A 209 12.57 1.05 14.29
CA TYR A 209 13.42 1.15 15.47
C TYR A 209 12.60 1.28 16.75
N ILE A 210 11.67 2.23 16.81
CA ILE A 210 10.81 2.46 17.97
C ILE A 210 9.95 1.23 18.25
N GLN A 211 9.31 0.68 17.22
CA GLN A 211 8.44 -0.48 17.34
C GLN A 211 9.19 -1.69 17.89
N VAL A 212 10.37 -1.98 17.34
CA VAL A 212 11.18 -3.12 17.79
C VAL A 212 11.71 -2.89 19.20
N ALA A 213 12.22 -1.69 19.53
CA ALA A 213 12.69 -1.37 20.87
C ALA A 213 11.59 -1.51 21.93
N LEU A 214 10.35 -1.06 21.62
CA LEU A 214 9.20 -1.24 22.50
C LEU A 214 8.77 -2.72 22.59
N SER A 215 8.77 -3.46 21.48
CA SER A 215 8.44 -4.88 21.49
C SER A 215 9.39 -5.66 22.39
N VAL A 216 10.69 -5.43 22.28
CA VAL A 216 11.70 -6.08 23.12
C VAL A 216 11.57 -5.69 24.58
N SER A 217 11.29 -4.41 24.87
CA SER A 217 11.13 -3.95 26.28
C SER A 217 9.87 -4.52 26.97
N ASN A 218 8.88 -4.93 26.20
CA ASN A 218 7.61 -5.49 26.69
C ASN A 218 7.54 -7.02 26.64
N ILE A 219 8.68 -7.69 26.41
CA ILE A 219 8.74 -9.16 26.46
C ILE A 219 8.38 -9.65 27.87
N ASP A 220 7.57 -10.73 27.94
CA ASP A 220 7.23 -11.36 29.22
C ASP A 220 8.52 -11.82 29.92
N GLN A 221 8.69 -11.37 31.19
CA GLN A 221 9.84 -11.70 31.99
C GLN A 221 10.02 -13.22 32.17
N LYS A 222 8.93 -13.98 32.21
CA LYS A 222 8.96 -15.46 32.25
C LYS A 222 9.67 -16.07 31.05
N LEU A 223 9.46 -15.51 29.85
CA LEU A 223 10.14 -15.95 28.63
C LEU A 223 11.65 -15.67 28.71
N LEU A 224 12.02 -14.49 29.17
CA LEU A 224 13.44 -14.13 29.36
C LEU A 224 14.12 -14.98 30.42
N ASP A 225 13.46 -15.26 31.54
CA ASP A 225 14.01 -16.08 32.61
C ASP A 225 14.15 -17.54 32.21
N SER A 226 13.18 -18.08 31.44
CA SER A 226 13.31 -19.42 30.84
C SER A 226 14.51 -19.50 29.88
N ALA A 227 14.71 -18.46 29.04
CA ALA A 227 15.86 -18.42 28.14
C ALA A 227 17.20 -18.30 28.90
N LYS A 228 17.25 -17.59 30.01
CA LYS A 228 18.42 -17.49 30.88
C LYS A 228 18.74 -18.83 31.56
N THR A 229 17.73 -19.58 32.02
CA THR A 229 17.96 -20.91 32.63
C THR A 229 18.54 -21.92 31.65
N MET A 230 18.28 -21.73 30.35
CA MET A 230 18.89 -22.52 29.24
C MET A 230 20.33 -22.09 28.93
N ASN A 231 20.87 -21.09 29.62
CA ASN A 231 22.23 -20.57 29.46
C ASN A 231 22.54 -20.13 28.01
N LEU A 232 21.57 -19.51 27.33
CA LEU A 232 21.72 -19.09 25.94
C LEU A 232 22.79 -17.97 25.83
N SER A 233 23.67 -18.09 24.83
CA SER A 233 24.58 -17.01 24.47
C SER A 233 23.79 -15.76 23.98
N ALA A 234 24.42 -14.59 24.01
CA ALA A 234 23.79 -13.36 23.51
C ALA A 234 23.29 -13.48 22.07
N THR A 235 24.06 -14.13 21.19
CA THR A 235 23.68 -14.38 19.80
C THR A 235 22.49 -15.36 19.70
N ALA A 236 22.49 -16.42 20.52
CA ALA A 236 21.38 -17.38 20.55
C ALA A 236 20.10 -16.71 21.10
N MET A 237 20.21 -15.86 22.12
CA MET A 237 19.10 -15.06 22.62
C MET A 237 18.53 -14.15 21.54
N PHE A 238 19.38 -13.46 20.78
CA PHE A 238 18.96 -12.60 19.67
C PHE A 238 18.21 -13.40 18.60
N ILE A 239 18.79 -14.48 18.09
CA ILE A 239 18.25 -15.24 16.94
C ILE A 239 17.02 -16.06 17.31
N HIS A 240 17.00 -16.69 18.50
CA HIS A 240 15.96 -17.67 18.85
C HIS A 240 14.85 -17.10 19.72
N VAL A 241 15.06 -15.93 20.36
CA VAL A 241 14.07 -15.35 21.27
C VAL A 241 13.62 -13.97 20.79
N LEU A 242 14.55 -13.00 20.70
CA LEU A 242 14.20 -11.60 20.45
C LEU A 242 13.69 -11.35 19.04
N TRP A 243 14.42 -11.86 18.05
CA TRP A 243 14.05 -11.72 16.64
C TRP A 243 12.69 -12.36 16.30
N PRO A 244 12.44 -13.66 16.62
CA PRO A 244 11.14 -14.28 16.37
C PRO A 244 9.98 -13.61 17.10
N TYR A 245 10.23 -13.07 18.30
CA TYR A 245 9.23 -12.35 19.08
C TYR A 245 8.80 -11.03 18.40
N CYS A 246 9.75 -10.30 17.82
CA CYS A 246 9.47 -9.03 17.14
C CYS A 246 8.85 -9.22 15.75
N LEU A 247 9.16 -10.34 15.09
CA LEU A 247 8.84 -10.58 13.67
C LEU A 247 7.35 -10.40 13.32
N PRO A 248 6.36 -10.94 14.06
CA PRO A 248 4.95 -10.75 13.75
C PRO A 248 4.51 -9.28 13.78
N ASN A 249 5.03 -8.50 14.74
CA ASN A 249 4.71 -7.08 14.83
C ASN A 249 5.31 -6.27 13.67
N ILE A 250 6.54 -6.60 13.26
CA ILE A 250 7.20 -6.00 12.10
C ILE A 250 6.37 -6.31 10.85
N MET A 251 6.02 -7.57 10.61
CA MET A 251 5.26 -8.00 9.43
C MET A 251 3.92 -7.28 9.30
N LYS A 252 3.18 -7.10 10.38
CA LYS A 252 1.90 -6.36 10.39
C LYS A 252 2.03 -4.89 9.97
N THR A 253 3.18 -4.26 10.19
CA THR A 253 3.40 -2.85 9.86
C THR A 253 4.09 -2.63 8.52
N LEU A 254 4.68 -3.67 7.93
CA LEU A 254 5.39 -3.56 6.65
C LEU A 254 4.55 -2.97 5.51
N PRO A 255 3.28 -3.35 5.29
CA PRO A 255 2.48 -2.77 4.20
C PRO A 255 2.35 -1.25 4.31
N LEU A 256 2.08 -0.74 5.52
CA LEU A 256 2.00 0.70 5.75
C LEU A 256 3.36 1.38 5.58
N SER A 257 4.44 0.74 6.05
CA SER A 257 5.80 1.27 5.90
C SER A 257 6.22 1.36 4.43
N VAL A 258 5.88 0.37 3.61
CA VAL A 258 6.15 0.39 2.16
C VAL A 258 5.34 1.48 1.46
N ALA A 259 4.06 1.64 1.80
CA ALA A 259 3.24 2.71 1.23
C ALA A 259 3.81 4.11 1.56
N ASN A 260 4.22 4.33 2.82
CA ASN A 260 4.88 5.57 3.24
C ASN A 260 6.22 5.79 2.52
N ALA A 261 7.04 4.74 2.41
CA ALA A 261 8.32 4.79 1.70
C ALA A 261 8.14 5.17 0.22
N PHE A 262 7.14 4.57 -0.41
CA PHE A 262 6.85 4.85 -1.82
C PHE A 262 6.33 6.27 -2.03
N MET A 263 5.50 6.78 -1.13
CA MET A 263 5.04 8.17 -1.15
C MET A 263 6.23 9.15 -1.05
N VAL A 264 7.15 8.89 -0.12
CA VAL A 264 8.35 9.71 0.08
C VAL A 264 9.30 9.62 -1.13
N LEU A 265 9.50 8.41 -1.67
CA LEU A 265 10.28 8.20 -2.89
C LEU A 265 9.70 8.99 -4.07
N THR A 266 8.39 8.87 -4.31
CA THR A 266 7.72 9.58 -5.41
C THR A 266 7.91 11.09 -5.28
N ALA A 267 7.78 11.64 -4.06
CA ALA A 267 8.02 13.05 -3.82
C ALA A 267 9.48 13.46 -4.06
N ALA A 268 10.46 12.64 -3.64
CA ALA A 268 11.87 12.88 -3.91
C ALA A 268 12.16 12.86 -5.42
N GLU A 269 11.62 11.88 -6.14
CA GLU A 269 11.77 11.77 -7.60
C GLU A 269 11.18 12.97 -8.33
N MET A 270 10.08 13.54 -7.85
CA MET A 270 9.50 14.76 -8.41
C MET A 270 10.38 16.00 -8.21
N ILE A 271 11.29 16.00 -7.21
CA ILE A 271 12.15 17.16 -6.91
C ILE A 271 13.42 17.16 -7.75
N GLY A 272 14.09 16.02 -7.89
CA GLY A 272 15.45 16.03 -8.43
C GLY A 272 15.85 14.82 -9.28
N ALA A 273 14.94 13.87 -9.57
CA ALA A 273 15.26 12.69 -10.37
C ALA A 273 15.40 13.00 -11.87
N THR A 274 16.12 12.12 -12.56
CA THR A 274 16.18 12.02 -14.01
C THR A 274 15.50 10.76 -14.55
N SER A 275 15.06 9.87 -13.66
CA SER A 275 14.31 8.66 -13.96
C SER A 275 13.47 8.25 -12.74
N GLY A 276 12.46 7.40 -12.93
CA GLY A 276 11.57 6.95 -11.87
C GLY A 276 10.12 7.26 -12.15
N LEU A 277 9.23 6.73 -11.32
CA LEU A 277 7.78 6.90 -11.50
C LEU A 277 7.32 8.32 -11.14
N GLY A 278 7.87 8.90 -10.07
CA GLY A 278 7.60 10.28 -9.71
C GLY A 278 8.18 11.26 -10.74
N TYR A 279 9.37 10.98 -11.26
CA TYR A 279 9.94 11.73 -12.38
C TYR A 279 9.03 11.69 -13.62
N PHE A 280 8.52 10.52 -13.99
CA PHE A 280 7.60 10.36 -15.10
C PHE A 280 6.40 11.28 -14.96
N VAL A 281 5.73 11.27 -13.80
CA VAL A 281 4.57 12.13 -13.54
C VAL A 281 4.94 13.62 -13.64
N ARG A 282 6.03 14.03 -13.00
CA ARG A 282 6.48 15.43 -13.03
C ARG A 282 6.87 15.88 -14.42
N TYR A 283 7.69 15.10 -15.12
CA TYR A 283 8.16 15.43 -16.47
C TYR A 283 6.99 15.76 -17.40
N TYR A 284 5.98 14.91 -17.44
CA TYR A 284 4.81 15.15 -18.28
C TYR A 284 3.88 16.25 -17.76
N ALA A 285 3.86 16.50 -16.45
CA ALA A 285 3.13 17.64 -15.88
C ALA A 285 3.76 18.99 -16.30
N ASP A 286 5.09 19.07 -16.35
CA ASP A 286 5.83 20.26 -16.78
C ASP A 286 5.54 20.60 -18.28
N PHE A 287 5.19 19.58 -19.09
CA PHE A 287 4.78 19.74 -20.49
C PHE A 287 3.25 19.80 -20.69
N ALA A 288 2.46 19.88 -19.62
CA ALA A 288 0.99 19.85 -19.65
C ALA A 288 0.38 18.62 -20.40
N ASP A 289 1.11 17.50 -20.43
CA ASP A 289 0.62 16.22 -20.96
C ASP A 289 -0.12 15.44 -19.85
N TYR A 290 -1.32 15.86 -19.54
CA TYR A 290 -2.11 15.27 -18.46
C TYR A 290 -2.55 13.82 -18.76
N THR A 291 -2.54 13.39 -20.01
CA THR A 291 -2.79 11.99 -20.36
C THR A 291 -1.72 11.08 -19.72
N ARG A 292 -0.44 11.42 -19.88
CA ARG A 292 0.67 10.68 -19.26
C ARG A 292 0.76 10.88 -17.77
N VAL A 293 0.40 12.06 -17.27
CA VAL A 293 0.32 12.33 -15.82
C VAL A 293 -0.65 11.37 -15.15
N ILE A 294 -1.88 11.26 -15.68
CA ILE A 294 -2.91 10.37 -15.13
C ILE A 294 -2.49 8.91 -15.28
N ALA A 295 -1.92 8.51 -16.42
CA ALA A 295 -1.38 7.17 -16.60
C ALA A 295 -0.28 6.86 -15.56
N GLY A 296 0.62 7.81 -15.27
CA GLY A 296 1.64 7.69 -14.23
C GLY A 296 1.06 7.52 -12.83
N ILE A 297 0.01 8.26 -12.50
CA ILE A 297 -0.70 8.13 -11.20
C ILE A 297 -1.33 6.73 -11.07
N PHE A 298 -2.00 6.23 -12.10
CA PHE A 298 -2.51 4.86 -12.13
C PHE A 298 -1.40 3.82 -11.96
N LEU A 299 -0.28 4.03 -12.66
CA LEU A 299 0.89 3.15 -12.59
C LEU A 299 1.45 3.07 -11.16
N ILE A 300 1.60 4.21 -10.50
CA ILE A 300 2.01 4.28 -9.08
C ILE A 300 1.06 3.46 -8.22
N GLY A 301 -0.25 3.64 -8.38
CA GLY A 301 -1.27 2.87 -7.66
C GLY A 301 -1.16 1.36 -7.88
N ILE A 302 -0.93 0.93 -9.12
CA ILE A 302 -0.74 -0.49 -9.48
C ILE A 302 0.53 -1.04 -8.82
N VAL A 303 1.65 -0.32 -8.90
CA VAL A 303 2.94 -0.76 -8.33
C VAL A 303 2.86 -0.88 -6.81
N VAL A 304 2.29 0.12 -6.12
CA VAL A 304 2.10 0.07 -4.66
C VAL A 304 1.17 -1.07 -4.25
N SER A 305 0.10 -1.31 -5.01
CA SER A 305 -0.82 -2.42 -4.76
C SER A 305 -0.15 -3.78 -4.95
N ALA A 306 0.68 -3.93 -5.98
CA ALA A 306 1.46 -5.15 -6.23
C ALA A 306 2.49 -5.40 -5.12
N LEU A 307 3.17 -4.37 -4.64
CA LEU A 307 4.10 -4.46 -3.51
C LEU A 307 3.38 -4.90 -2.23
N ASN A 308 2.25 -4.28 -1.90
CA ASN A 308 1.46 -4.64 -0.73
C ASN A 308 0.94 -6.08 -0.80
N TYR A 309 0.51 -6.53 -1.98
CA TYR A 309 0.13 -7.93 -2.19
C TYR A 309 1.30 -8.88 -1.97
N GLY A 310 2.49 -8.55 -2.51
CA GLY A 310 3.72 -9.31 -2.32
C GLY A 310 4.11 -9.44 -0.84
N ILE A 311 4.00 -8.33 -0.08
CA ILE A 311 4.28 -8.32 1.36
C ILE A 311 3.27 -9.17 2.13
N ALA A 312 1.98 -9.07 1.83
CA ALA A 312 0.94 -9.87 2.47
C ALA A 312 1.16 -11.38 2.23
N GLU A 313 1.61 -11.75 1.03
CA GLU A 313 1.94 -13.15 0.74
C GLU A 313 3.22 -13.59 1.46
N LEU A 314 4.22 -12.71 1.60
CA LEU A 314 5.42 -12.97 2.37
C LEU A 314 5.07 -13.16 3.86
N GLU A 315 4.21 -12.31 4.43
CA GLU A 315 3.73 -12.43 5.79
C GLU A 315 3.12 -13.80 6.07
N ARG A 316 2.22 -14.28 5.19
CA ARG A 316 1.60 -15.62 5.31
C ARG A 316 2.60 -16.77 5.32
N LYS A 317 3.72 -16.62 4.59
CA LYS A 317 4.77 -17.66 4.52
C LYS A 317 5.71 -17.62 5.70
N VAL A 318 6.03 -16.43 6.21
CA VAL A 318 7.01 -16.21 7.27
C VAL A 318 6.41 -16.40 8.66
N VAL A 319 5.20 -15.89 8.88
CA VAL A 319 4.50 -15.97 10.19
C VAL A 319 3.51 -17.14 10.15
N ARG A 320 4.00 -18.36 10.42
CA ARG A 320 3.19 -19.58 10.38
C ARG A 320 2.56 -19.98 11.71
N TRP A 321 2.86 -19.28 12.80
CA TRP A 321 2.49 -19.67 14.17
C TRP A 321 1.43 -18.78 14.81
N HIS A 322 0.58 -18.19 14.01
CA HIS A 322 -0.61 -17.44 14.46
C HIS A 322 -1.86 -18.09 13.91
#